data_ddcfc8161ecbd7dc7cfbe8f82506b8e7
#
_entry.id   ddcfc8161ecbd7dc7cfbe8f82506b8e7
#
_cell.length_a   1.000
_cell.length_b   1.000
_cell.length_c   1.000
_cell.angle_alpha   90.00
_cell.angle_beta   90.00
_cell.angle_gamma   90.00
#
_symmetry.space_group_name_H-M   'P 1'
#
loop_
_entity.id
_entity.type
_entity.pdbx_description
1 polymer ?
#
loop_
_entity_poly.entity_id
_entity_poly.type
_entity_poly.pdbx_seq_one_letter_code
_entity_poly.pdbx_strand_id
1 'polypeptide(L)'
;NIYLINRHDGYGFRLIIENTSNEDAYNINLTFKLKNNQPFPIQQKVYKETFPIKIMDGKDRKEISTIIAADSDHSFNATWNWRNEKGRNFSRENIVNF
;
A
#
# COMPACT_ATOMS: atom_id res chain seq x y z
N ASN A 1 -9.50 -2.88 9.72
CA ASN A 1 -9.46 -2.14 8.44
C ASN A 1 -8.03 -1.78 8.04
N ILE A 2 -7.74 -1.91 6.78
CA ILE A 2 -6.44 -1.55 6.21
C ILE A 2 -6.60 -0.23 5.45
N TYR A 3 -5.73 0.73 5.74
CA TYR A 3 -5.68 2.03 5.07
C TYR A 3 -4.29 2.29 4.50
N LEU A 4 -4.27 3.02 3.39
CA LEU A 4 -3.03 3.54 2.82
C LEU A 4 -2.94 5.02 3.09
N ILE A 5 -1.78 5.45 3.57
CA ILE A 5 -1.48 6.86 3.85
C ILE A 5 -0.18 7.19 3.12
N ASN A 6 -0.17 8.29 2.40
CA ASN A 6 1.06 8.80 1.83
C ASN A 6 1.73 9.77 2.79
N ARG A 7 3.05 9.72 2.86
CA ARG A 7 3.85 10.62 3.66
C ARG A 7 5.01 11.17 2.85
N HIS A 8 5.23 12.45 2.99
CA HIS A 8 6.39 13.13 2.40
C HIS A 8 7.26 13.68 3.53
N ASP A 9 8.54 13.33 3.51
CA ASP A 9 9.54 13.92 4.40
C ASP A 9 10.72 14.44 3.55
N GLY A 10 11.77 14.97 4.19
CA GLY A 10 12.94 15.49 3.49
C GLY A 10 13.73 14.46 2.69
N TYR A 11 13.37 13.17 2.79
CA TYR A 11 14.05 12.06 2.14
C TYR A 11 13.20 11.41 1.03
N GLY A 12 12.03 11.97 0.74
CA GLY A 12 11.15 11.49 -0.33
C GLY A 12 9.77 11.07 0.14
N PHE A 13 9.07 10.38 -0.73
CA PHE A 13 7.70 9.94 -0.48
C PHE A 13 7.70 8.54 0.12
N ARG A 14 6.79 8.30 1.05
CA ARG A 14 6.59 6.99 1.66
C ARG A 14 5.13 6.61 1.61
N LEU A 15 4.89 5.33 1.41
CA LEU A 15 3.57 4.73 1.53
C LEU A 15 3.48 4.04 2.89
N ILE A 16 2.44 4.34 3.64
CA ILE A 16 2.20 3.72 4.94
C ILE A 16 0.95 2.85 4.81
N ILE A 17 1.09 1.59 5.20
CA ILE A 17 -0.04 0.67 5.33
C ILE A 17 -0.34 0.53 6.80
N GLU A 18 -1.57 0.80 7.18
CA GLU A 18 -1.98 0.79 8.58
C GLU A 18 -3.18 -0.12 8.79
N ASN A 19 -3.07 -1.02 9.78
CA ASN A 19 -4.20 -1.78 10.28
C ASN A 19 -4.79 -1.02 11.46
N THR A 20 -5.93 -0.38 11.25
CA THR A 20 -6.58 0.47 12.26
C THR A 20 -7.46 -0.29 13.24
N SER A 21 -7.68 -1.59 13.02
CA SER A 21 -8.49 -2.41 13.91
C SER A 21 -7.64 -3.02 15.02
N ASN A 22 -8.30 -3.61 16.01
CA ASN A 22 -7.64 -4.41 17.05
C ASN A 22 -7.40 -5.86 16.62
N GLU A 23 -7.96 -6.26 15.48
CA GLU A 23 -7.81 -7.61 14.94
C GLU A 23 -6.66 -7.68 13.96
N ASP A 24 -6.06 -8.86 13.84
CA ASP A 24 -5.03 -9.10 12.85
C ASP A 24 -5.63 -9.17 11.44
N ALA A 25 -4.87 -8.71 10.47
CA ALA A 25 -5.21 -8.82 9.06
C ALA A 25 -4.25 -9.80 8.38
N TYR A 26 -4.77 -10.57 7.43
CA TYR A 26 -4.02 -11.62 6.78
C TYR A 26 -3.97 -11.43 5.28
N ASN A 27 -2.85 -11.81 4.69
CA ASN A 27 -2.68 -11.89 3.25
C ASN A 27 -3.03 -10.57 2.54
N ILE A 28 -2.39 -9.49 2.98
CA ILE A 28 -2.62 -8.15 2.43
C ILE A 28 -1.90 -8.03 1.09
N ASN A 29 -2.66 -7.77 0.03
CA ASN A 29 -2.15 -7.50 -1.30
C ASN A 29 -2.43 -6.06 -1.69
N LEU A 30 -1.55 -5.48 -2.48
CA LEU A 30 -1.66 -4.13 -3.00
C LEU A 30 -1.34 -4.13 -4.49
N THR A 31 -2.19 -3.49 -5.27
CA THR A 31 -1.97 -3.29 -6.69
C THR A 31 -2.24 -1.83 -7.07
N PHE A 32 -1.63 -1.37 -8.16
CA PHE A 32 -1.86 -0.04 -8.70
C PHE A 32 -2.34 -0.17 -10.15
N LYS A 33 -3.42 0.54 -10.47
CA LYS A 33 -3.88 0.69 -11.85
C LYS A 33 -3.16 1.89 -12.44
N LEU A 34 -2.14 1.64 -13.25
CA LEU A 34 -1.28 2.67 -13.78
C LEU A 34 -1.94 3.36 -14.98
N LYS A 35 -1.75 4.68 -15.06
CA LYS A 35 -2.09 5.46 -16.24
C LYS A 35 -1.04 5.23 -17.33
N ASN A 36 -1.35 5.65 -18.55
CA ASN A 36 -0.41 5.53 -19.65
C ASN A 36 0.92 6.22 -19.32
N ASN A 37 2.02 5.52 -19.51
CA ASN A 37 3.39 5.99 -19.21
C ASN A 37 3.66 6.30 -17.73
N GLN A 38 2.81 5.85 -16.82
CA GLN A 38 3.02 6.04 -15.38
C GLN A 38 3.90 4.91 -14.84
N PRO A 39 5.08 5.21 -14.27
CA PRO A 39 5.91 4.19 -13.65
C PRO A 39 5.28 3.60 -12.39
N PHE A 40 5.55 2.34 -12.11
CA PHE A 40 5.13 1.71 -10.86
C PHE A 40 5.81 2.41 -9.68
N PRO A 41 5.06 2.79 -8.61
CA PRO A 41 5.60 3.67 -7.57
C PRO A 41 6.51 2.98 -6.54
N ILE A 42 6.66 1.67 -6.61
CA ILE A 42 7.51 0.89 -5.70
C ILE A 42 8.52 0.11 -6.53
N GLN A 43 9.77 0.08 -6.10
CA GLN A 43 10.79 -0.75 -6.74
C GLN A 43 10.32 -2.20 -6.75
N GLN A 44 10.43 -2.87 -7.90
CA GLN A 44 9.87 -4.22 -8.09
C GLN A 44 10.41 -5.23 -7.09
N LYS A 45 11.68 -5.16 -6.76
CA LYS A 45 12.28 -6.04 -5.76
C LYS A 45 11.63 -5.85 -4.38
N VAL A 46 11.46 -4.59 -3.97
CA VAL A 46 10.83 -4.25 -2.69
C VAL A 46 9.37 -4.72 -2.68
N TYR A 47 8.65 -4.49 -3.78
CA TYR A 47 7.27 -4.92 -3.91
C TYR A 47 7.12 -6.43 -3.78
N LYS A 48 7.94 -7.19 -4.48
CA LYS A 48 7.89 -8.65 -4.45
C LYS A 48 8.29 -9.24 -3.10
N GLU A 49 9.21 -8.60 -2.40
CA GLU A 49 9.63 -9.03 -1.06
C GLU A 49 8.61 -8.67 0.01
N THR A 50 7.83 -7.62 -0.20
CA THR A 50 6.87 -7.12 0.79
C THR A 50 5.51 -7.79 0.67
N PHE A 51 5.01 -7.94 -0.56
CA PHE A 51 3.65 -8.43 -0.80
C PHE A 51 3.61 -9.87 -1.33
N PRO A 52 2.60 -10.65 -0.93
CA PRO A 52 1.59 -10.31 0.07
C PRO A 52 2.17 -10.23 1.48
N ILE A 53 1.66 -9.33 2.29
CA ILE A 53 1.98 -9.30 3.72
C ILE A 53 1.16 -10.41 4.39
N LYS A 54 1.82 -11.41 4.95
CA LYS A 54 1.14 -12.59 5.49
C LYS A 54 0.24 -12.24 6.66
N ILE A 55 0.77 -11.47 7.62
CA ILE A 55 0.05 -11.05 8.81
C ILE A 55 0.43 -9.62 9.14
N MET A 56 -0.58 -8.83 9.50
CA MET A 56 -0.38 -7.50 10.04
C MET A 56 -1.19 -7.40 11.33
N ASP A 57 -0.51 -7.29 12.45
CA ASP A 57 -1.13 -7.26 13.77
C ASP A 57 -2.07 -6.08 13.91
N GLY A 58 -3.03 -6.18 14.82
CA GLY A 58 -3.94 -5.08 15.15
C GLY A 58 -3.15 -3.84 15.56
N LYS A 59 -3.55 -2.68 15.02
CA LYS A 59 -2.89 -1.38 15.24
C LYS A 59 -1.47 -1.24 14.68
N ASP A 60 -0.99 -2.23 13.96
CA ASP A 60 0.33 -2.17 13.34
C ASP A 60 0.34 -1.32 12.07
N ARG A 61 1.53 -0.85 11.71
CA ARG A 61 1.73 -0.06 10.49
C ARG A 61 3.06 -0.44 9.85
N LYS A 62 3.12 -0.30 8.54
CA LYS A 62 4.31 -0.62 7.75
C LYS A 62 4.61 0.51 6.79
N GLU A 63 5.85 0.96 6.78
CA GLU A 63 6.32 1.98 5.84
C GLU A 63 7.02 1.34 4.66
N ILE A 64 6.73 1.84 3.46
CA ILE A 64 7.34 1.37 2.23
C ILE A 64 7.89 2.56 1.48
N SER A 65 9.16 2.49 1.11
CA SER A 65 9.80 3.51 0.28
C SER A 65 9.22 3.47 -1.12
N THR A 66 8.97 4.64 -1.70
CA THR A 66 8.41 4.77 -3.04
C THR A 66 9.43 5.43 -3.98
N ILE A 67 9.23 5.21 -5.28
CA ILE A 67 10.00 5.86 -6.33
C ILE A 67 9.00 6.66 -7.16
N ILE A 68 9.01 7.98 -6.98
CA ILE A 68 8.10 8.88 -7.71
C ILE A 68 8.94 9.83 -8.55
N ALA A 69 8.84 9.71 -9.86
CA ALA A 69 9.55 10.62 -10.75
C ALA A 69 8.90 12.01 -10.72
N ALA A 70 9.74 13.05 -10.65
CA ALA A 70 9.27 14.42 -10.49
C ALA A 70 8.39 14.90 -11.64
N ASP A 71 8.62 14.38 -12.85
CA ASP A 71 7.87 14.73 -14.06
C ASP A 71 6.73 13.77 -14.39
N SER A 72 6.47 12.79 -13.54
CA SER A 72 5.36 11.85 -13.71
C SER A 72 4.12 12.29 -12.93
N ASP A 73 2.98 11.67 -13.24
CA ASP A 73 1.75 11.86 -12.46
C ASP A 73 1.94 11.26 -11.07
N HIS A 74 1.66 12.04 -10.04
CA HIS A 74 1.82 11.65 -8.65
C HIS A 74 0.54 11.06 -8.03
N SER A 75 -0.53 10.92 -8.82
CA SER A 75 -1.78 10.30 -8.37
C SER A 75 -1.83 8.87 -8.84
N PHE A 76 -1.99 7.94 -7.90
CA PHE A 76 -2.04 6.52 -8.19
C PHE A 76 -3.35 5.91 -7.74
N ASN A 77 -3.98 5.16 -8.63
CA ASN A 77 -5.19 4.42 -8.30
C ASN A 77 -4.77 3.09 -7.66
N ALA A 78 -4.99 2.96 -6.36
CA ALA A 78 -4.55 1.81 -5.57
C ALA A 78 -5.73 0.94 -5.18
N THR A 79 -5.54 -0.36 -5.27
CA THR A 79 -6.49 -1.36 -4.80
C THR A 79 -5.77 -2.31 -3.86
N TRP A 80 -6.35 -2.55 -2.68
CA TRP A 80 -5.77 -3.49 -1.74
C TRP A 80 -6.85 -4.37 -1.16
N ASN A 81 -6.46 -5.58 -0.78
CA ASN A 81 -7.36 -6.56 -0.21
C ASN A 81 -6.67 -7.32 0.93
N TRP A 82 -7.49 -7.83 1.83
CA TRP A 82 -7.01 -8.59 2.97
C TRP A 82 -8.10 -9.54 3.46
N ARG A 83 -7.73 -10.38 4.41
CA ARG A 83 -8.64 -11.33 5.05
C ARG A 83 -8.60 -11.12 6.56
N ASN A 84 -9.74 -11.26 7.23
CA ASN A 84 -9.78 -11.24 8.70
C ASN A 84 -9.51 -12.63 9.29
N GLU A 85 -9.51 -12.74 10.61
CA GLU A 85 -9.26 -14.00 11.31
C GLU A 85 -10.28 -15.10 10.99
N LYS A 86 -11.49 -14.70 10.63
CA LYS A 86 -12.56 -15.62 10.26
C LYS A 86 -12.53 -16.04 8.78
N GLY A 87 -11.54 -15.59 8.05
CA GLY A 87 -11.39 -15.91 6.63
C GLY A 87 -12.24 -15.05 5.69
N ARG A 88 -12.89 -14.01 6.19
CA ARG A 88 -13.68 -13.09 5.36
C ARG A 88 -12.75 -12.15 4.60
N ASN A 89 -13.02 -11.99 3.30
CA ASN A 89 -12.23 -11.13 2.42
C ASN A 89 -12.79 -9.71 2.39
N PHE A 90 -11.89 -8.75 2.35
CA PHE A 90 -12.18 -7.32 2.21
C PHE A 90 -11.35 -6.73 1.09
N SER A 91 -11.88 -5.70 0.46
CA SER A 91 -11.18 -4.97 -0.60
C SER A 91 -11.49 -3.48 -0.50
N ARG A 92 -10.49 -2.65 -0.84
CA ARG A 92 -10.66 -1.20 -0.94
C ARG A 92 -9.94 -0.68 -2.18
N GLU A 93 -10.47 0.41 -2.70
CA GLU A 93 -9.87 1.16 -3.80
C GLU A 93 -9.87 2.63 -3.45
N ASN A 94 -8.75 3.30 -3.68
CA ASN A 94 -8.66 4.74 -3.44
C ASN A 94 -7.51 5.33 -4.26
N ILE A 95 -7.57 6.64 -4.47
CA ILE A 95 -6.49 7.37 -5.10
C ILE A 95 -5.51 7.81 -4.02
N VAL A 96 -4.23 7.48 -4.24
CA VAL A 96 -3.13 7.92 -3.38
C VAL A 96 -2.37 9.02 -4.12
N ASN A 97 -2.31 10.20 -3.52
CA ASN A 97 -1.60 11.36 -4.07
C ASN A 97 -0.29 11.57 -3.31
N PHE A 98 0.81 11.53 -4.04
CA PHE A 98 2.13 11.79 -3.45
C PHE A 98 2.61 13.20 -3.68
#